data_2e102c6458a688ac638ad9a88f5e7ca4
#
_entry.id   2e102c6458a688ac638ad9a88f5e7ca4
#
_cell.length_a   1.000
_cell.length_b   1.000
_cell.length_c   1.000
_cell.angle_alpha   90.00
_cell.angle_beta   90.00
_cell.angle_gamma   90.00
#
_symmetry.space_group_name_H-M   'P 1'
#
loop_
_entity.id
_entity.type
_entity.pdbx_description
1 polymer ?
#
loop_
_entity_poly.entity_id
_entity_poly.type
_entity_poly.pdbx_seq_one_letter_code
_entity_poly.pdbx_strand_id
1 'polypeptide(L)'
;VLGFGLFMVSFFTLLTALSQSYGQLLTFRTLGGLGSSMFSVSAGSLLMRSVSDDYRARAQSLYNGGFLVGGVAGPAFGGILSGISLRAPFFVYSITLAMAGVTALVFLSEKRLGVKVDVETSKIGQTTLSQAFKLRPYQIALVLAFINNWVLFGLRSSILPLFVTEKLGSTASIAGLGITIGALIQGLFLLRAGRFSDEKGRKA
;
A
#
# COMPACT_ATOMS: atom_id res chain seq x y z
N VAL A 1 -16.96 4.38 -0.84
CA VAL A 1 -15.78 4.26 -1.74
C VAL A 1 -14.77 3.27 -1.15
N LEU A 2 -14.32 3.43 0.12
CA LEU A 2 -13.29 2.60 0.76
C LEU A 2 -13.64 1.09 0.73
N GLY A 3 -14.80 0.71 1.25
CA GLY A 3 -15.24 -0.70 1.26
C GLY A 3 -15.41 -1.28 -0.14
N PHE A 4 -15.94 -0.50 -1.08
CA PHE A 4 -16.05 -0.91 -2.46
C PHE A 4 -14.68 -1.18 -3.10
N GLY A 5 -13.69 -0.33 -2.83
CA GLY A 5 -12.31 -0.55 -3.28
C GLY A 5 -11.74 -1.87 -2.78
N LEU A 6 -11.94 -2.19 -1.48
CA LEU A 6 -11.49 -3.47 -0.89
C LEU A 6 -12.16 -4.69 -1.53
N PHE A 7 -13.49 -4.65 -1.76
CA PHE A 7 -14.18 -5.74 -2.43
C PHE A 7 -13.74 -5.90 -3.88
N MET A 8 -13.50 -4.81 -4.58
CA MET A 8 -12.97 -4.83 -5.94
C MET A 8 -11.60 -5.50 -5.99
N VAL A 9 -10.68 -5.13 -5.09
CA VAL A 9 -9.37 -5.80 -4.99
C VAL A 9 -9.52 -7.27 -4.64
N SER A 10 -10.37 -7.61 -3.66
CA SER A 10 -10.65 -8.99 -3.27
C SER A 10 -11.13 -9.82 -4.44
N PHE A 11 -12.14 -9.34 -5.16
CA PHE A 11 -12.74 -10.03 -6.31
C PHE A 11 -11.73 -10.26 -7.44
N PHE A 12 -10.98 -9.22 -7.85
CA PHE A 12 -10.00 -9.37 -8.90
C PHE A 12 -8.77 -10.19 -8.47
N THR A 13 -8.43 -10.21 -7.18
CA THR A 13 -7.41 -11.11 -6.64
C THR A 13 -7.87 -12.57 -6.69
N LEU A 14 -9.15 -12.83 -6.40
CA LEU A 14 -9.74 -14.16 -6.56
C LEU A 14 -9.68 -14.62 -8.03
N LEU A 15 -10.09 -13.75 -8.96
CA LEU A 15 -9.99 -14.04 -10.39
C LEU A 15 -8.54 -14.26 -10.84
N THR A 16 -7.58 -13.55 -10.24
CA THR A 16 -6.14 -13.77 -10.48
C THR A 16 -5.72 -15.18 -10.05
N ALA A 17 -6.22 -15.69 -8.91
CA ALA A 17 -5.95 -17.05 -8.47
C ALA A 17 -6.49 -18.11 -9.44
N LEU A 18 -7.59 -17.79 -10.13
CA LEU A 18 -8.27 -18.69 -11.09
C LEU A 18 -7.76 -18.50 -12.53
N SER A 19 -6.87 -17.55 -12.79
CA SER A 19 -6.37 -17.26 -14.14
C SER A 19 -5.67 -18.46 -14.75
N GLN A 20 -5.91 -18.69 -16.04
CA GLN A 20 -5.32 -19.78 -16.84
C GLN A 20 -4.36 -19.25 -17.91
N SER A 21 -4.35 -17.94 -18.18
CA SER A 21 -3.50 -17.32 -19.17
C SER A 21 -2.86 -16.03 -18.62
N TYR A 22 -1.72 -15.66 -19.18
CA TYR A 22 -1.04 -14.41 -18.83
C TYR A 22 -1.92 -13.17 -19.08
N GLY A 23 -2.69 -13.17 -20.18
CA GLY A 23 -3.61 -12.06 -20.48
C GLY A 23 -4.70 -11.88 -19.42
N GLN A 24 -5.30 -12.98 -18.95
CA GLN A 24 -6.26 -12.94 -17.85
C GLN A 24 -5.63 -12.42 -16.56
N LEU A 25 -4.46 -12.94 -16.21
CA LEU A 25 -3.72 -12.51 -15.02
C LEU A 25 -3.43 -11.00 -15.08
N LEU A 26 -2.92 -10.51 -16.19
CA LEU A 26 -2.60 -9.09 -16.37
C LEU A 26 -3.86 -8.21 -16.26
N THR A 27 -4.94 -8.60 -16.92
CA THR A 27 -6.21 -7.87 -16.89
C THR A 27 -6.78 -7.80 -15.46
N PHE A 28 -6.84 -8.92 -14.76
CA PHE A 28 -7.38 -8.95 -13.39
C PHE A 28 -6.51 -8.17 -12.41
N ARG A 29 -5.19 -8.21 -12.55
CA ARG A 29 -4.25 -7.41 -11.74
C ARG A 29 -4.41 -5.92 -12.00
N THR A 30 -4.59 -5.50 -13.25
CA THR A 30 -4.81 -4.11 -13.62
C THR A 30 -6.12 -3.58 -13.02
N LEU A 31 -7.21 -4.33 -13.17
CA LEU A 31 -8.51 -3.95 -12.60
C LEU A 31 -8.48 -3.94 -11.06
N GLY A 32 -7.80 -4.91 -10.45
CA GLY A 32 -7.56 -4.90 -9.01
C GLY A 32 -6.77 -3.67 -8.54
N GLY A 33 -5.83 -3.18 -9.34
CA GLY A 33 -5.08 -1.95 -9.07
C GLY A 33 -5.97 -0.71 -8.94
N LEU A 34 -7.04 -0.60 -9.73
CA LEU A 34 -8.03 0.48 -9.59
C LEU A 34 -8.70 0.43 -8.21
N GLY A 35 -9.12 -0.75 -7.75
CA GLY A 35 -9.69 -0.93 -6.42
C GLY A 35 -8.70 -0.56 -5.29
N SER A 36 -7.43 -0.91 -5.46
CA SER A 36 -6.36 -0.55 -4.51
C SER A 36 -6.16 0.96 -4.42
N SER A 37 -6.21 1.67 -5.54
CA SER A 37 -6.13 3.14 -5.57
C SER A 37 -7.34 3.78 -4.87
N MET A 38 -8.55 3.27 -5.12
CA MET A 38 -9.77 3.73 -4.45
C MET A 38 -9.67 3.54 -2.94
N PHE A 39 -9.18 2.39 -2.48
CA PHE A 39 -8.96 2.11 -1.07
C PHE A 39 -7.93 3.09 -0.47
N SER A 40 -6.74 3.21 -1.06
CA SER A 40 -5.64 4.00 -0.52
C SER A 40 -5.99 5.47 -0.36
N VAL A 41 -6.61 6.08 -1.40
CA VAL A 41 -7.04 7.48 -1.37
C VAL A 41 -8.14 7.69 -0.32
N SER A 42 -9.12 6.78 -0.29
CA SER A 42 -10.23 6.89 0.67
C SER A 42 -9.78 6.68 2.11
N ALA A 43 -8.88 5.71 2.37
CA ALA A 43 -8.35 5.44 3.69
C ALA A 43 -7.52 6.62 4.22
N GLY A 44 -6.63 7.18 3.39
CA GLY A 44 -5.85 8.36 3.75
C GLY A 44 -6.73 9.58 4.04
N SER A 45 -7.72 9.83 3.20
CA SER A 45 -8.68 10.93 3.39
C SER A 45 -9.50 10.75 4.67
N LEU A 46 -10.02 9.54 4.92
CA LEU A 46 -10.78 9.23 6.12
C LEU A 46 -9.93 9.43 7.38
N LEU A 47 -8.69 8.93 7.39
CA LEU A 47 -7.77 9.10 8.50
C LEU A 47 -7.57 10.57 8.86
N MET A 48 -7.30 11.42 7.85
CA MET A 48 -7.07 12.85 8.06
C MET A 48 -8.31 13.59 8.59
N ARG A 49 -9.51 13.12 8.22
CA ARG A 49 -10.79 13.73 8.67
C ARG A 49 -11.25 13.24 10.04
N SER A 50 -10.83 12.03 10.43
CA SER A 50 -11.27 11.41 11.69
C SER A 50 -10.46 11.84 12.91
N VAL A 51 -9.35 12.56 12.71
CA VAL A 51 -8.41 12.91 13.78
C VAL A 51 -8.17 14.42 13.77
N SER A 52 -8.15 15.04 14.98
CA SER A 52 -7.80 16.46 15.15
C SER A 52 -6.35 16.72 14.72
N ASP A 53 -6.04 17.96 14.38
CA ASP A 53 -4.76 18.39 13.82
C ASP A 53 -3.55 17.96 14.68
N ASP A 54 -3.70 18.01 16.00
CA ASP A 54 -2.65 17.66 16.97
C ASP A 54 -2.28 16.16 16.94
N TYR A 55 -3.21 15.29 16.54
CA TYR A 55 -2.99 13.83 16.50
C TYR A 55 -2.78 13.28 15.10
N ARG A 56 -2.84 14.10 14.06
CA ARG A 56 -2.69 13.63 12.65
C ARG A 56 -1.37 12.92 12.39
N ALA A 57 -0.26 13.47 12.90
CA ALA A 57 1.05 12.86 12.73
C ALA A 57 1.12 11.47 13.36
N ARG A 58 0.56 11.33 14.58
CA ARG A 58 0.52 10.04 15.29
C ARG A 58 -0.36 9.02 14.59
N ALA A 59 -1.53 9.44 14.11
CA ALA A 59 -2.44 8.58 13.36
C ALA A 59 -1.81 8.11 12.04
N GLN A 60 -1.13 9.00 11.32
CA GLN A 60 -0.39 8.66 10.10
C GLN A 60 0.75 7.67 10.38
N SER A 61 1.47 7.84 11.49
CA SER A 61 2.54 6.92 11.89
C SER A 61 2.01 5.52 12.19
N LEU A 62 0.87 5.41 12.89
CA LEU A 62 0.22 4.13 13.15
C LEU A 62 -0.27 3.46 11.86
N TYR A 63 -0.85 4.24 10.95
CA TYR A 63 -1.28 3.75 9.64
C TYR A 63 -0.09 3.22 8.82
N ASN A 64 1.00 3.96 8.76
CA ASN A 64 2.23 3.53 8.11
C ASN A 64 2.88 2.32 8.80
N GLY A 65 2.77 2.24 10.13
CA GLY A 65 3.20 1.07 10.92
C GLY A 65 2.49 -0.20 10.49
N GLY A 66 1.19 -0.14 10.20
CA GLY A 66 0.43 -1.25 9.63
C GLY A 66 0.99 -1.72 8.28
N PHE A 67 1.36 -0.80 7.39
CA PHE A 67 2.02 -1.14 6.13
C PHE A 67 3.38 -1.79 6.34
N LEU A 68 4.15 -1.32 7.32
CA LEU A 68 5.46 -1.90 7.65
C LEU A 68 5.31 -3.34 8.14
N VAL A 69 4.39 -3.59 9.07
CA VAL A 69 4.09 -4.94 9.57
C VAL A 69 3.63 -5.85 8.44
N GLY A 70 2.71 -5.37 7.58
CA GLY A 70 2.27 -6.11 6.39
C GLY A 70 3.40 -6.39 5.40
N GLY A 71 4.29 -5.42 5.20
CA GLY A 71 5.46 -5.55 4.32
C GLY A 71 6.50 -6.57 4.80
N VAL A 72 6.60 -6.79 6.10
CA VAL A 72 7.45 -7.82 6.72
C VAL A 72 6.76 -9.18 6.73
N ALA A 73 5.51 -9.22 7.18
CA ALA A 73 4.75 -10.45 7.32
C ALA A 73 4.31 -11.05 5.97
N GLY A 74 3.99 -10.18 4.98
CA GLY A 74 3.49 -10.59 3.67
C GLY A 74 4.39 -11.58 2.94
N PRO A 75 5.66 -11.28 2.71
CA PRO A 75 6.60 -12.21 2.06
C PRO A 75 6.82 -13.51 2.83
N ALA A 76 6.81 -13.46 4.16
CA ALA A 76 6.96 -14.64 5.00
C ALA A 76 5.75 -15.59 4.84
N PHE A 77 4.54 -15.08 5.03
CA PHE A 77 3.32 -15.86 4.83
C PHE A 77 3.13 -16.28 3.36
N GLY A 78 3.41 -15.38 2.42
CA GLY A 78 3.36 -15.68 1.00
C GLY A 78 4.32 -16.80 0.60
N GLY A 79 5.53 -16.82 1.15
CA GLY A 79 6.52 -17.88 0.93
C GLY A 79 6.06 -19.23 1.47
N ILE A 80 5.49 -19.28 2.68
CA ILE A 80 4.93 -20.52 3.27
C ILE A 80 3.76 -21.05 2.42
N LEU A 81 2.82 -20.18 2.07
CA LEU A 81 1.65 -20.57 1.29
C LEU A 81 2.00 -20.99 -0.14
N SER A 82 3.02 -20.38 -0.74
CA SER A 82 3.49 -20.76 -2.09
C SER A 82 4.13 -22.16 -2.11
N GLY A 83 4.63 -22.63 -0.98
CA GLY A 83 5.10 -24.02 -0.80
C GLY A 83 3.96 -25.05 -0.93
N ILE A 84 2.72 -24.68 -0.65
CA ILE A 84 1.53 -25.54 -0.82
C ILE A 84 1.07 -25.46 -2.28
N SER A 85 0.87 -24.26 -2.80
CA SER A 85 0.49 -23.97 -4.17
C SER A 85 0.81 -22.52 -4.53
N LEU A 86 1.26 -22.27 -5.76
CA LEU A 86 1.48 -20.89 -6.26
C LEU A 86 0.19 -20.05 -6.27
N ARG A 87 -0.97 -20.66 -6.22
CA ARG A 87 -2.28 -20.00 -6.16
C ARG A 87 -2.76 -19.75 -4.74
N ALA A 88 -2.27 -20.50 -3.75
CA ALA A 88 -2.72 -20.41 -2.36
C ALA A 88 -2.61 -18.99 -1.75
N PRO A 89 -1.52 -18.23 -1.95
CA PRO A 89 -1.43 -16.87 -1.44
C PRO A 89 -2.54 -15.95 -1.95
N PHE A 90 -2.95 -16.09 -3.21
CA PHE A 90 -4.00 -15.26 -3.80
C PHE A 90 -5.38 -15.55 -3.20
N PHE A 91 -5.70 -16.82 -2.92
CA PHE A 91 -6.95 -17.19 -2.26
C PHE A 91 -7.00 -16.62 -0.84
N VAL A 92 -5.95 -16.82 -0.05
CA VAL A 92 -5.87 -16.30 1.32
C VAL A 92 -5.95 -14.77 1.31
N TYR A 93 -5.23 -14.10 0.41
CA TYR A 93 -5.25 -12.65 0.28
C TYR A 93 -6.64 -12.13 -0.11
N SER A 94 -7.32 -12.78 -1.05
CA SER A 94 -8.68 -12.42 -1.44
C SER A 94 -9.66 -12.51 -0.25
N ILE A 95 -9.63 -13.60 0.50
CA ILE A 95 -10.49 -13.78 1.68
C ILE A 95 -10.19 -12.71 2.74
N THR A 96 -8.92 -12.45 3.03
CA THR A 96 -8.51 -11.43 4.00
C THR A 96 -9.00 -10.03 3.60
N LEU A 97 -8.91 -9.69 2.31
CA LEU A 97 -9.42 -8.42 1.79
C LEU A 97 -10.94 -8.32 1.86
N ALA A 98 -11.66 -9.42 1.59
CA ALA A 98 -13.11 -9.46 1.74
C ALA A 98 -13.50 -9.21 3.20
N MET A 99 -12.84 -9.87 4.15
CA MET A 99 -13.06 -9.65 5.59
C MET A 99 -12.76 -8.20 5.99
N ALA A 100 -11.66 -7.63 5.50
CA ALA A 100 -11.35 -6.22 5.72
C ALA A 100 -12.41 -5.28 5.12
N GLY A 101 -12.95 -5.61 3.95
CA GLY A 101 -14.05 -4.89 3.31
C GLY A 101 -15.34 -4.91 4.15
N VAL A 102 -15.72 -6.08 4.67
CA VAL A 102 -16.86 -6.22 5.59
C VAL A 102 -16.63 -5.41 6.85
N THR A 103 -15.46 -5.53 7.47
CA THR A 103 -15.08 -4.76 8.66
C THR A 103 -15.18 -3.25 8.39
N ALA A 104 -14.69 -2.80 7.24
CA ALA A 104 -14.77 -1.41 6.84
C ALA A 104 -16.23 -0.93 6.69
N LEU A 105 -17.10 -1.72 6.09
CA LEU A 105 -18.52 -1.38 5.96
C LEU A 105 -19.25 -1.33 7.31
N VAL A 106 -18.93 -2.25 8.21
CA VAL A 106 -19.59 -2.36 9.52
C VAL A 106 -19.13 -1.24 10.49
N PHE A 107 -17.83 -0.99 10.55
CA PHE A 107 -17.24 -0.11 11.56
C PHE A 107 -16.94 1.31 11.06
N LEU A 108 -16.62 1.50 9.76
CA LEU A 108 -16.29 2.81 9.19
C LEU A 108 -17.46 3.44 8.44
N SER A 109 -18.71 3.09 8.77
CA SER A 109 -19.88 3.80 8.23
C SER A 109 -19.87 5.26 8.70
N GLU A 110 -20.00 6.21 7.77
CA GLU A 110 -20.03 7.66 8.04
C GLU A 110 -21.03 8.04 9.16
N LYS A 111 -22.15 7.30 9.26
CA LYS A 111 -23.15 7.47 10.32
C LYS A 111 -22.63 7.14 11.72
N ARG A 112 -21.66 6.22 11.84
CA ARG A 112 -21.08 5.83 13.14
C ARG A 112 -19.90 6.69 13.54
N LEU A 113 -19.16 7.22 12.59
CA LEU A 113 -17.98 8.05 12.85
C LEU A 113 -18.36 9.50 13.25
N GLY A 114 -19.62 9.90 13.07
CA GLY A 114 -20.07 11.27 13.37
C GLY A 114 -19.32 12.34 12.55
N VAL A 115 -18.60 11.92 11.52
CA VAL A 115 -17.86 12.83 10.64
C VAL A 115 -18.90 13.57 9.81
N LYS A 116 -19.30 14.75 10.27
CA LYS A 116 -19.97 15.69 9.41
C LYS A 116 -19.05 15.99 8.26
N VAL A 117 -19.51 15.71 7.06
CA VAL A 117 -18.88 16.20 5.84
C VAL A 117 -19.12 17.70 5.83
N ASP A 118 -18.31 18.45 6.55
CA ASP A 118 -18.32 19.89 6.41
C ASP A 118 -17.81 20.22 5.02
N VAL A 119 -18.74 20.48 4.12
CA VAL A 119 -18.52 20.98 2.77
C VAL A 119 -17.82 22.35 2.80
N GLU A 120 -17.66 22.95 3.97
CA GLU A 120 -17.05 24.27 4.18
C GLU A 120 -15.51 24.30 4.06
N THR A 121 -14.81 23.18 4.02
CA THR A 121 -13.35 23.18 3.82
C THR A 121 -12.94 23.55 2.39
N SER A 122 -13.87 23.96 1.56
CA SER A 122 -13.68 24.28 0.14
C SER A 122 -13.27 25.73 -0.14
N LYS A 123 -12.98 26.55 0.88
CA LYS A 123 -12.56 27.96 0.67
C LYS A 123 -11.04 28.17 0.65
N ILE A 124 -10.24 27.16 0.92
CA ILE A 124 -8.82 27.19 0.56
C ILE A 124 -8.78 26.94 -0.95
N GLY A 125 -8.34 27.95 -1.72
CA GLY A 125 -8.40 27.98 -3.16
C GLY A 125 -8.11 26.62 -3.78
N GLN A 126 -9.10 26.05 -4.47
CA GLN A 126 -8.98 24.75 -5.11
C GLN A 126 -7.89 24.84 -6.17
N THR A 127 -6.68 24.39 -5.82
CA THR A 127 -5.61 24.30 -6.80
C THR A 127 -6.01 23.25 -7.83
N THR A 128 -6.28 23.67 -9.04
CA THR A 128 -6.61 22.78 -10.14
C THR A 128 -5.39 21.91 -10.45
N LEU A 129 -5.60 20.65 -10.84
CA LEU A 129 -4.51 19.74 -11.25
C LEU A 129 -3.54 20.41 -12.22
N SER A 130 -4.06 21.19 -13.20
CA SER A 130 -3.24 21.95 -14.14
C SER A 130 -2.34 22.98 -13.47
N GLN A 131 -2.79 23.62 -12.40
CA GLN A 131 -1.97 24.57 -11.63
C GLN A 131 -0.92 23.85 -10.80
N ALA A 132 -1.27 22.70 -10.19
CA ALA A 132 -0.31 21.89 -9.45
C ALA A 132 0.83 21.40 -10.35
N PHE A 133 0.52 20.92 -11.56
CA PHE A 133 1.53 20.49 -12.53
C PHE A 133 2.48 21.61 -13.00
N LYS A 134 2.13 22.88 -12.85
CA LYS A 134 3.01 24.02 -13.16
C LYS A 134 4.01 24.34 -12.04
N LEU A 135 3.79 23.80 -10.83
CA LEU A 135 4.68 24.02 -9.70
C LEU A 135 5.91 23.10 -9.79
N ARG A 136 7.10 23.68 -9.91
CA ARG A 136 8.38 22.93 -9.94
C ARG A 136 8.55 21.96 -8.76
N PRO A 137 8.26 22.35 -7.50
CA PRO A 137 8.36 21.41 -6.37
C PRO A 137 7.45 20.19 -6.52
N TYR A 138 6.25 20.38 -7.10
CA TYR A 138 5.32 19.27 -7.34
C TYR A 138 5.83 18.30 -8.42
N GLN A 139 6.42 18.85 -9.51
CA GLN A 139 7.02 18.03 -10.56
C GLN A 139 8.19 17.20 -10.02
N ILE A 140 9.07 17.83 -9.23
CA ILE A 140 10.20 17.13 -8.59
C ILE A 140 9.69 16.03 -7.66
N ALA A 141 8.69 16.31 -6.83
CA ALA A 141 8.10 15.32 -5.93
C ALA A 141 7.49 14.14 -6.72
N LEU A 142 6.83 14.38 -7.85
CA LEU A 142 6.30 13.34 -8.72
C LEU A 142 7.40 12.44 -9.31
N VAL A 143 8.48 13.06 -9.82
CA VAL A 143 9.62 12.31 -10.38
C VAL A 143 10.28 11.47 -9.29
N LEU A 144 10.53 12.04 -8.11
CA LEU A 144 11.10 11.31 -6.98
C LEU A 144 10.19 10.16 -6.51
N ALA A 145 8.89 10.40 -6.43
CA ALA A 145 7.91 9.37 -6.09
C ALA A 145 7.90 8.25 -7.15
N PHE A 146 7.93 8.59 -8.43
CA PHE A 146 8.02 7.62 -9.51
C PHE A 146 9.28 6.77 -9.41
N ILE A 147 10.46 7.38 -9.28
CA ILE A 147 11.74 6.68 -9.17
C ILE A 147 11.74 5.76 -7.94
N ASN A 148 11.31 6.28 -6.78
CA ASN A 148 11.26 5.49 -5.56
C ASN A 148 10.35 4.26 -5.70
N ASN A 149 9.14 4.43 -6.26
CA ASN A 149 8.21 3.31 -6.46
C ASN A 149 8.70 2.34 -7.54
N TRP A 150 9.35 2.83 -8.60
CA TRP A 150 9.98 2.00 -9.61
C TRP A 150 11.04 1.07 -9.01
N VAL A 151 11.89 1.59 -8.15
CA VAL A 151 12.92 0.79 -7.46
C VAL A 151 12.29 -0.18 -6.47
N LEU A 152 11.35 0.28 -5.63
CA LEU A 152 10.75 -0.56 -4.58
C LEU A 152 9.88 -1.68 -5.16
N PHE A 153 8.98 -1.35 -6.07
CA PHE A 153 8.00 -2.31 -6.59
C PHE A 153 8.46 -2.96 -7.89
N GLY A 154 9.21 -2.26 -8.74
CA GLY A 154 9.74 -2.82 -9.97
C GLY A 154 10.96 -3.71 -9.72
N LEU A 155 12.07 -3.12 -9.30
CA LEU A 155 13.33 -3.85 -9.17
C LEU A 155 13.32 -4.82 -7.99
N ARG A 156 13.02 -4.33 -6.79
CA ARG A 156 13.13 -5.12 -5.56
C ARG A 156 12.10 -6.24 -5.50
N SER A 157 10.85 -6.01 -5.89
CA SER A 157 9.79 -7.01 -5.77
C SER A 157 9.73 -7.98 -6.96
N SER A 158 10.27 -7.61 -8.11
CA SER A 158 10.21 -8.45 -9.31
C SER A 158 11.56 -9.08 -9.66
N ILE A 159 12.61 -8.27 -9.81
CA ILE A 159 13.90 -8.74 -10.31
C ILE A 159 14.68 -9.49 -9.24
N LEU A 160 14.64 -9.04 -7.97
CA LEU A 160 15.41 -9.69 -6.91
C LEU A 160 14.99 -11.15 -6.67
N PRO A 161 13.69 -11.51 -6.53
CA PRO A 161 13.28 -12.90 -6.40
C PRO A 161 13.66 -13.75 -7.62
N LEU A 162 13.48 -13.20 -8.82
CA LEU A 162 13.82 -13.89 -10.07
C LEU A 162 15.32 -14.19 -10.15
N PHE A 163 16.16 -13.22 -9.80
CA PHE A 163 17.60 -13.39 -9.76
C PHE A 163 18.03 -14.48 -8.75
N VAL A 164 17.42 -14.49 -7.57
CA VAL A 164 17.72 -15.48 -6.53
C VAL A 164 17.33 -16.89 -6.96
N THR A 165 16.18 -17.04 -7.61
CA THR A 165 15.70 -18.37 -8.03
C THR A 165 16.37 -18.87 -9.31
N GLU A 166 16.51 -18.03 -10.32
CA GLU A 166 17.00 -18.48 -11.63
C GLU A 166 18.52 -18.43 -11.76
N LYS A 167 19.16 -17.38 -11.23
CA LYS A 167 20.62 -17.22 -11.35
C LYS A 167 21.41 -17.88 -10.21
N LEU A 168 20.90 -17.77 -8.99
CA LEU A 168 21.57 -18.34 -7.81
C LEU A 168 21.09 -19.77 -7.49
N GLY A 169 20.11 -20.30 -8.22
CA GLY A 169 19.57 -21.65 -8.01
C GLY A 169 18.96 -21.85 -6.62
N SER A 170 18.55 -20.77 -5.96
CA SER A 170 18.05 -20.80 -4.60
C SER A 170 16.52 -20.87 -4.57
N THR A 171 15.94 -21.04 -3.39
CA THR A 171 14.49 -21.19 -3.24
C THR A 171 13.77 -19.83 -3.12
N ALA A 172 12.48 -19.78 -3.49
CA ALA A 172 11.64 -18.61 -3.31
C ALA A 172 11.56 -18.18 -1.83
N SER A 173 11.68 -19.12 -0.91
CA SER A 173 11.71 -18.85 0.53
C SER A 173 12.93 -18.02 0.94
N ILE A 174 14.09 -18.29 0.38
CA ILE A 174 15.33 -17.52 0.64
C ILE A 174 15.21 -16.11 0.06
N ALA A 175 14.62 -15.97 -1.12
CA ALA A 175 14.33 -14.66 -1.70
C ALA A 175 13.38 -13.85 -0.78
N GLY A 176 12.33 -14.49 -0.27
CA GLY A 176 11.39 -13.89 0.69
C GLY A 176 12.06 -13.47 1.99
N LEU A 177 12.93 -14.29 2.56
CA LEU A 177 13.72 -13.97 3.75
C LEU A 177 14.62 -12.74 3.51
N GLY A 178 15.31 -12.68 2.37
CA GLY A 178 16.15 -11.53 2.03
C GLY A 178 15.34 -10.22 1.96
N ILE A 179 14.15 -10.25 1.36
CA ILE A 179 13.25 -9.09 1.33
C ILE A 179 12.78 -8.72 2.75
N THR A 180 12.46 -9.69 3.57
CA THR A 180 12.01 -9.50 4.96
C THR A 180 13.10 -8.85 5.80
N ILE A 181 14.33 -9.36 5.75
CA ILE A 181 15.49 -8.78 6.46
C ILE A 181 15.73 -7.34 5.99
N GLY A 182 15.69 -7.10 4.68
CA GLY A 182 15.81 -5.75 4.12
C GLY A 182 14.72 -4.80 4.62
N ALA A 183 13.48 -5.27 4.73
CA ALA A 183 12.36 -4.47 5.24
C ALA A 183 12.51 -4.17 6.74
N LEU A 184 12.99 -5.12 7.54
CA LEU A 184 13.29 -4.91 8.98
C LEU A 184 14.38 -3.84 9.16
N ILE A 185 15.48 -3.95 8.43
CA ILE A 185 16.57 -2.96 8.48
C ILE A 185 16.05 -1.58 8.06
N GLN A 186 15.30 -1.51 6.98
CA GLN A 186 14.67 -0.25 6.52
C GLN A 186 13.77 0.36 7.59
N GLY A 187 12.96 -0.46 8.29
CA GLY A 187 12.10 -0.01 9.38
C GLY A 187 12.88 0.58 10.55
N LEU A 188 13.98 -0.06 10.96
CA LEU A 188 14.85 0.44 12.02
C LEU A 188 15.50 1.79 11.66
N PHE A 189 15.97 1.92 10.41
CA PHE A 189 16.54 3.19 9.93
C PHE A 189 15.48 4.28 9.80
N LEU A 190 14.25 3.95 9.40
CA LEU A 190 13.16 4.91 9.29
C LEU A 190 12.83 5.56 10.64
N LEU A 191 12.80 4.76 11.72
CA LEU A 191 12.58 5.28 13.08
C LEU A 191 13.66 6.26 13.52
N ARG A 192 14.93 5.97 13.21
CA ARG A 192 16.05 6.88 13.51
C ARG A 192 16.04 8.13 12.64
N ALA A 193 15.79 7.98 11.34
CA ALA A 193 15.69 9.09 10.41
C ALA A 193 14.54 10.05 10.77
N GLY A 194 13.41 9.51 11.24
CA GLY A 194 12.30 10.31 11.74
C GLY A 194 12.72 11.21 12.91
N ARG A 195 13.35 10.64 13.94
CA ARG A 195 13.85 11.40 15.09
C ARG A 195 14.86 12.47 14.69
N PHE A 196 15.79 12.13 13.81
CA PHE A 196 16.80 13.07 13.31
C PHE A 196 16.17 14.24 12.53
N SER A 197 15.15 13.97 11.73
CA SER A 197 14.40 14.99 11.01
C SER A 197 13.59 15.90 11.94
N ASP A 198 13.06 15.36 13.04
CA ASP A 198 12.32 16.15 14.03
C ASP A 198 13.23 17.05 14.85
N GLU A 199 14.47 16.58 15.17
CA GLU A 199 15.44 17.34 15.97
C GLU A 199 16.17 18.43 15.16
N LYS A 200 16.51 18.16 13.90
CA LYS A 200 17.29 19.09 13.04
C LYS A 200 16.47 19.89 12.05
N GLY A 201 15.15 19.63 12.00
CA GLY A 201 14.23 20.28 11.07
C GLY A 201 14.22 19.66 9.66
N ARG A 202 13.09 19.82 8.97
CA ARG A 202 12.84 19.24 7.64
C ARG A 202 13.62 19.84 6.48
N LYS A 203 14.46 20.84 6.73
CA LYS A 203 15.24 21.58 5.71
C LYS A 203 16.76 21.35 5.81
N ALA A 204 17.19 20.48 6.68
CA ALA A 204 18.62 20.11 6.80
C ALA A 204 18.97 18.95 5.87
#